data_47c1c1cb092d2d02d1aeb730335964da
#
_entry.id   47c1c1cb092d2d02d1aeb730335964da
#
_cell.length_a   1.000
_cell.length_b   1.000
_cell.length_c   1.000
_cell.angle_alpha   90.00
_cell.angle_beta   90.00
_cell.angle_gamma   90.00
#
_symmetry.space_group_name_H-M   'P 1'
#
loop_
_entity.id
_entity.type
_entity.pdbx_description
1 polymer ?
#
loop_
_entity_poly.entity_id
_entity_poly.type
_entity_poly.pdbx_seq_one_letter_code
_entity_poly.pdbx_strand_id
1 'polypeptide(L)'
;MSEQRILFLDIDGVLHRGNSYVAGRRILSSAPGRIELFEFVPTLDDALNSHPDVSVVLSSDWAYRFGLDYTRSQLPSASLRARVIGATYQGCEFDEQLWPMLSRGAQVLDYVRRQGCEGLEWLAIDDRSDGFESCRARLVHCQSECGLGDPAVVDLLRRRLCERFL
;
A
#
# COMPACT_ATOMS: atom_id res chain seq x y z
N MET A 1 18.44 11.78 14.91
CA MET A 1 17.02 11.46 14.62
C MET A 1 17.01 10.22 13.73
N SER A 2 16.20 9.23 14.08
CA SER A 2 16.07 8.05 13.24
C SER A 2 15.32 8.44 11.96
N GLU A 3 15.86 8.06 10.81
CA GLU A 3 15.14 8.18 9.53
C GLU A 3 13.83 7.39 9.60
N GLN A 4 12.74 8.04 9.27
CA GLN A 4 11.45 7.36 9.19
C GLN A 4 11.37 6.56 7.90
N ARG A 5 11.01 5.29 8.01
CA ARG A 5 10.91 4.35 6.88
C ARG A 5 9.47 3.98 6.65
N ILE A 6 8.94 4.30 5.48
CA ILE A 6 7.52 4.10 5.14
C ILE A 6 7.38 3.24 3.91
N LEU A 7 6.52 2.24 4.01
CA LEU A 7 5.97 1.52 2.86
C LEU A 7 4.54 2.01 2.62
N PHE A 8 4.31 2.66 1.48
CA PHE A 8 2.97 2.96 0.98
C PHE A 8 2.39 1.70 0.35
N LEU A 9 1.28 1.24 0.87
CA LEU A 9 0.70 -0.06 0.55
C LEU A 9 -0.71 0.09 -0.02
N ASP A 10 -0.90 -0.36 -1.26
CA ASP A 10 -2.21 -0.60 -1.84
C ASP A 10 -2.74 -2.00 -1.47
N ILE A 11 -4.02 -2.23 -1.64
CA ILE A 11 -4.71 -3.47 -1.29
C ILE A 11 -5.12 -4.23 -2.54
N ASP A 12 -6.05 -3.66 -3.33
CA ASP A 12 -6.54 -4.29 -4.56
C ASP A 12 -5.42 -4.44 -5.59
N GLY A 13 -5.27 -5.63 -6.17
CA GLY A 13 -4.22 -5.90 -7.13
C GLY A 13 -2.80 -5.99 -6.54
N VAL A 14 -2.67 -5.98 -5.21
CA VAL A 14 -1.40 -6.09 -4.46
C VAL A 14 -1.49 -7.22 -3.44
N LEU A 15 -2.34 -7.08 -2.42
CA LEU A 15 -2.52 -8.07 -1.35
C LEU A 15 -3.45 -9.22 -1.75
N HIS A 16 -4.18 -9.07 -2.82
CA HIS A 16 -4.94 -10.09 -3.50
C HIS A 16 -5.05 -9.74 -4.98
N ARG A 17 -5.42 -10.71 -5.79
CA ARG A 17 -5.60 -10.55 -7.23
C ARG A 17 -6.87 -9.75 -7.53
N GLY A 18 -6.77 -8.83 -8.48
CA GLY A 18 -7.90 -8.05 -8.97
C GLY A 18 -8.45 -7.06 -7.96
N ASN A 19 -9.62 -6.55 -8.29
CA ASN A 19 -10.33 -5.58 -7.47
C ASN A 19 -11.24 -6.27 -6.44
N SER A 20 -11.67 -5.50 -5.47
CA SER A 20 -12.75 -5.86 -4.56
C SER A 20 -13.98 -4.99 -4.81
N TYR A 21 -15.13 -5.44 -4.33
CA TYR A 21 -16.38 -4.70 -4.43
C TYR A 21 -17.26 -4.91 -3.20
N VAL A 22 -18.15 -3.97 -2.97
CA VAL A 22 -19.08 -4.00 -1.85
C VAL A 22 -20.37 -4.70 -2.29
N ALA A 23 -20.77 -5.73 -1.55
CA ALA A 23 -22.04 -6.42 -1.70
C ALA A 23 -22.78 -6.39 -0.34
N GLY A 24 -23.77 -5.50 -0.22
CA GLY A 24 -24.46 -5.26 1.06
C GLY A 24 -23.49 -4.71 2.11
N ARG A 25 -23.27 -5.45 3.20
CA ARG A 25 -22.32 -5.10 4.27
C ARG A 25 -20.99 -5.82 4.16
N ARG A 26 -20.75 -6.54 3.06
CA ARG A 26 -19.56 -7.36 2.86
C ARG A 26 -18.69 -6.81 1.74
N ILE A 27 -17.41 -6.95 1.88
CA ILE A 27 -16.45 -6.72 0.81
C ILE A 27 -16.08 -8.10 0.24
N LEU A 28 -16.17 -8.23 -1.07
CA LEU A 28 -15.89 -9.47 -1.79
C LEU A 28 -14.77 -9.25 -2.80
N SER A 29 -14.01 -10.30 -3.09
CA SER A 29 -13.05 -10.29 -4.20
C SER A 29 -13.77 -10.26 -5.54
N SER A 30 -13.04 -9.99 -6.62
CA SER A 30 -13.57 -9.99 -7.98
C SER A 30 -14.04 -11.38 -8.46
N ALA A 31 -13.59 -12.44 -7.80
CA ALA A 31 -14.01 -13.81 -8.08
C ALA A 31 -14.17 -14.61 -6.77
N PRO A 32 -15.26 -14.38 -6.01
CA PRO A 32 -15.49 -15.10 -4.76
C PRO A 32 -15.44 -16.63 -4.94
N GLY A 33 -14.75 -17.31 -4.04
CA GLY A 33 -14.50 -18.74 -4.13
C GLY A 33 -13.29 -19.16 -4.99
N ARG A 34 -12.72 -18.23 -5.78
CA ARG A 34 -11.49 -18.43 -6.55
C ARG A 34 -10.37 -17.53 -6.10
N ILE A 35 -10.71 -16.29 -5.73
CA ILE A 35 -9.78 -15.30 -5.20
C ILE A 35 -10.21 -15.01 -3.77
N GLU A 36 -9.27 -15.17 -2.84
CA GLU A 36 -9.47 -14.85 -1.44
C GLU A 36 -8.91 -13.45 -1.16
N LEU A 37 -9.68 -12.64 -0.43
CA LEU A 37 -9.19 -11.33 0.02
C LEU A 37 -7.93 -11.51 0.88
N PHE A 38 -6.95 -10.65 0.66
CA PHE A 38 -5.70 -10.63 1.42
C PHE A 38 -4.85 -11.91 1.30
N GLU A 39 -5.01 -12.66 0.22
CA GLU A 39 -4.30 -13.94 0.00
C GLU A 39 -2.77 -13.81 0.06
N PHE A 40 -2.22 -12.62 -0.23
CA PHE A 40 -0.77 -12.37 -0.25
C PHE A 40 -0.22 -11.66 0.99
N VAL A 41 -1.03 -11.46 2.02
CA VAL A 41 -0.56 -10.84 3.28
C VAL A 41 0.58 -11.65 3.91
N PRO A 42 0.55 -13.00 3.95
CA PRO A 42 1.70 -13.77 4.45
C PRO A 42 2.99 -13.50 3.66
N THR A 43 2.89 -13.31 2.35
CA THR A 43 4.05 -12.98 1.50
C THR A 43 4.66 -11.62 1.86
N LEU A 44 3.81 -10.62 2.09
CA LEU A 44 4.26 -9.29 2.53
C LEU A 44 4.88 -9.35 3.94
N ASP A 45 4.24 -10.03 4.87
CA ASP A 45 4.77 -10.21 6.23
C ASP A 45 6.17 -10.83 6.21
N ASP A 46 6.37 -11.85 5.40
CA ASP A 46 7.66 -12.51 5.24
C ASP A 46 8.72 -11.55 4.66
N ALA A 47 8.36 -10.76 3.65
CA ALA A 47 9.27 -9.75 3.10
C ALA A 47 9.65 -8.66 4.11
N LEU A 48 8.72 -8.27 4.99
CA LEU A 48 8.94 -7.25 6.02
C LEU A 48 9.61 -7.76 7.29
N ASN A 49 9.76 -9.07 7.45
CA ASN A 49 10.31 -9.67 8.67
C ASN A 49 11.73 -9.17 9.01
N SER A 50 12.54 -8.92 7.99
CA SER A 50 13.90 -8.39 8.14
C SER A 50 13.95 -6.86 8.30
N HIS A 51 12.79 -6.19 8.30
CA HIS A 51 12.68 -4.74 8.38
C HIS A 51 11.67 -4.35 9.47
N PRO A 52 11.98 -4.58 10.75
CA PRO A 52 11.01 -4.37 11.85
C PRO A 52 10.61 -2.91 12.06
N ASP A 53 11.45 -1.98 11.65
CA ASP A 53 11.27 -0.53 11.79
C ASP A 53 10.53 0.14 10.62
N VAL A 54 10.11 -0.63 9.61
CA VAL A 54 9.29 -0.12 8.51
C VAL A 54 7.85 0.03 8.96
N SER A 55 7.35 1.27 8.88
CA SER A 55 5.93 1.60 9.08
C SER A 55 5.18 1.51 7.75
N VAL A 56 3.88 1.27 7.83
CA VAL A 56 2.99 1.17 6.66
C VAL A 56 2.02 2.35 6.66
N VAL A 57 1.87 2.97 5.50
CA VAL A 57 0.82 3.95 5.21
C VAL A 57 -0.05 3.37 4.11
N LEU A 58 -1.34 3.24 4.38
CA LEU A 58 -2.29 2.70 3.41
C LEU A 58 -2.49 3.71 2.27
N SER A 59 -2.22 3.28 1.06
CA SER A 59 -2.40 4.05 -0.18
C SER A 59 -3.44 3.34 -1.03
N SER A 60 -4.64 3.20 -0.49
CA SER A 60 -5.71 2.39 -1.06
C SER A 60 -7.03 3.15 -1.05
N ASP A 61 -7.85 2.90 -2.05
CA ASP A 61 -9.23 3.41 -2.09
C ASP A 61 -10.09 2.88 -0.94
N TRP A 62 -9.71 1.75 -0.35
CA TRP A 62 -10.36 1.24 0.87
C TRP A 62 -10.29 2.24 2.02
N ALA A 63 -9.12 2.81 2.27
CA ALA A 63 -8.95 3.78 3.35
C ALA A 63 -9.74 5.07 3.10
N TYR A 64 -9.83 5.50 1.84
CA TYR A 64 -10.67 6.63 1.44
C TYR A 64 -12.16 6.34 1.62
N ARG A 65 -12.62 5.15 1.20
CA ARG A 65 -14.05 4.78 1.20
C ARG A 65 -14.57 4.33 2.56
N PHE A 66 -13.77 3.64 3.33
CA PHE A 66 -14.18 2.98 4.59
C PHE A 66 -13.51 3.54 5.83
N GLY A 67 -12.54 4.42 5.68
CA GLY A 67 -11.74 4.96 6.78
C GLY A 67 -10.55 4.08 7.15
N LEU A 68 -9.58 4.71 7.82
CA LEU A 68 -8.32 4.07 8.22
C LEU A 68 -8.55 2.92 9.21
N ASP A 69 -9.32 3.16 10.26
CA ASP A 69 -9.48 2.18 11.35
C ASP A 69 -10.19 0.92 10.87
N TYR A 70 -11.23 1.09 10.08
CA TYR A 70 -11.93 -0.05 9.49
C TYR A 70 -11.02 -0.84 8.55
N THR A 71 -10.34 -0.15 7.62
CA THR A 71 -9.45 -0.80 6.65
C THR A 71 -8.34 -1.56 7.35
N ARG A 72 -7.69 -0.94 8.35
CA ARG A 72 -6.67 -1.60 9.16
C ARG A 72 -7.22 -2.86 9.85
N SER A 73 -8.42 -2.79 10.39
CA SER A 73 -9.05 -3.92 11.09
C SER A 73 -9.32 -5.12 10.19
N GLN A 74 -9.45 -4.91 8.88
CA GLN A 74 -9.67 -5.97 7.90
C GLN A 74 -8.41 -6.76 7.54
N LEU A 75 -7.23 -6.20 7.80
CA LEU A 75 -5.97 -6.91 7.53
C LEU A 75 -5.84 -8.13 8.45
N PRO A 76 -5.61 -9.34 7.89
CA PRO A 76 -5.64 -10.57 8.69
C PRO A 76 -4.41 -10.77 9.60
N SER A 77 -3.33 -10.01 9.35
CA SER A 77 -2.07 -10.13 10.10
C SER A 77 -2.00 -9.10 11.23
N ALA A 78 -1.80 -9.55 12.45
CA ALA A 78 -1.57 -8.68 13.61
C ALA A 78 -0.26 -7.87 13.46
N SER A 79 0.78 -8.48 12.89
CA SER A 79 2.05 -7.82 12.59
C SER A 79 1.86 -6.68 11.61
N LEU A 80 1.14 -6.92 10.52
CA LEU A 80 0.86 -5.89 9.51
C LEU A 80 -0.01 -4.76 10.09
N ARG A 81 -1.07 -5.10 10.84
CA ARG A 81 -1.90 -4.08 11.51
C ARG A 81 -1.09 -3.17 12.42
N ALA A 82 -0.15 -3.74 13.17
CA ALA A 82 0.70 -2.98 14.09
C ALA A 82 1.65 -2.00 13.37
N ARG A 83 2.00 -2.27 12.10
CA ARG A 83 2.83 -1.39 11.28
C ARG A 83 2.06 -0.20 10.70
N VAL A 84 0.73 -0.29 10.60
CA VAL A 84 -0.08 0.75 9.95
C VAL A 84 -0.18 1.99 10.84
N ILE A 85 0.39 3.09 10.36
CA ILE A 85 0.43 4.37 11.08
C ILE A 85 -0.49 5.44 10.49
N GLY A 86 -1.03 5.24 9.30
CA GLY A 86 -1.87 6.21 8.63
C GLY A 86 -2.32 5.77 7.26
N ALA A 87 -2.97 6.69 6.56
CA ALA A 87 -3.38 6.56 5.17
C ALA A 87 -3.07 7.85 4.41
N THR A 88 -2.82 7.75 3.11
CA THR A 88 -2.49 8.91 2.27
C THR A 88 -3.59 9.97 2.27
N TYR A 89 -4.84 9.55 2.29
CA TYR A 89 -5.99 10.45 2.35
C TYR A 89 -6.07 11.22 3.69
N GLN A 90 -5.66 10.61 4.78
CA GLN A 90 -5.79 11.20 6.11
C GLN A 90 -4.93 12.46 6.25
N GLY A 91 -5.56 13.58 6.58
CA GLY A 91 -4.90 14.86 6.75
C GLY A 91 -4.53 15.56 5.44
N CYS A 92 -5.02 15.10 4.27
CA CYS A 92 -4.80 15.79 3.00
C CYS A 92 -5.49 17.17 3.00
N GLU A 93 -4.90 18.11 2.26
CA GLU A 93 -5.44 19.46 2.08
C GLU A 93 -6.40 19.58 0.90
N PHE A 94 -6.54 18.50 0.13
CA PHE A 94 -7.43 18.46 -1.02
C PHE A 94 -8.88 18.25 -0.60
N ASP A 95 -9.79 18.85 -1.37
CA ASP A 95 -11.22 18.57 -1.26
C ASP A 95 -11.47 17.06 -1.41
N GLU A 96 -12.38 16.54 -0.59
CA GLU A 96 -12.76 15.13 -0.60
C GLU A 96 -13.20 14.64 -1.99
N GLN A 97 -13.86 15.51 -2.76
CA GLN A 97 -14.31 15.16 -4.12
C GLN A 97 -13.16 15.12 -5.14
N LEU A 98 -12.11 15.88 -4.90
CA LEU A 98 -10.95 15.94 -5.80
C LEU A 98 -9.95 14.81 -5.53
N TRP A 99 -9.91 14.29 -4.32
CA TRP A 99 -8.94 13.28 -3.93
C TRP A 99 -8.91 12.04 -4.85
N PRO A 100 -10.05 11.41 -5.19
CA PRO A 100 -10.05 10.24 -6.08
C PRO A 100 -9.60 10.55 -7.51
N MET A 101 -9.62 11.83 -7.90
CA MET A 101 -9.19 12.27 -9.23
C MET A 101 -7.68 12.45 -9.35
N LEU A 102 -6.96 12.50 -8.23
CA LEU A 102 -5.51 12.59 -8.23
C LEU A 102 -4.90 11.26 -8.73
N SER A 103 -3.75 11.37 -9.41
CA SER A 103 -2.95 10.18 -9.68
C SER A 103 -2.48 9.53 -8.38
N ARG A 104 -2.24 8.24 -8.40
CA ARG A 104 -1.74 7.52 -7.21
C ARG A 104 -0.42 8.11 -6.72
N GLY A 105 0.49 8.40 -7.65
CA GLY A 105 1.76 9.05 -7.31
C GLY A 105 1.56 10.41 -6.65
N ALA A 106 0.61 11.22 -7.13
CA ALA A 106 0.29 12.51 -6.52
C ALA A 106 -0.23 12.36 -5.08
N GLN A 107 -1.06 11.36 -4.81
CA GLN A 107 -1.54 11.04 -3.46
C GLN A 107 -0.39 10.68 -2.51
N VAL A 108 0.53 9.85 -2.96
CA VAL A 108 1.72 9.45 -2.18
C VAL A 108 2.65 10.63 -1.95
N LEU A 109 2.97 11.38 -3.00
CA LEU A 109 3.88 12.53 -2.90
C LEU A 109 3.30 13.67 -2.04
N ASP A 110 1.99 13.86 -2.04
CA ASP A 110 1.33 14.79 -1.13
C ASP A 110 1.56 14.38 0.34
N TYR A 111 1.41 13.10 0.65
CA TYR A 111 1.70 12.60 2.00
C TYR A 111 3.17 12.82 2.38
N VAL A 112 4.11 12.45 1.50
CA VAL A 112 5.56 12.67 1.72
C VAL A 112 5.86 14.14 1.99
N ARG A 113 5.31 15.04 1.19
CA ARG A 113 5.49 16.49 1.37
C ARG A 113 4.96 16.98 2.72
N ARG A 114 3.80 16.49 3.15
CA ARG A 114 3.20 16.89 4.45
C ARG A 114 3.98 16.40 5.65
N GLN A 115 4.73 15.29 5.53
CA GLN A 115 5.59 14.78 6.60
C GLN A 115 6.94 15.50 6.72
N GLY A 116 7.22 16.44 5.81
CA GLY A 116 8.55 17.08 5.72
C GLY A 116 9.57 16.14 5.08
N CYS A 117 10.08 16.51 3.92
CA CYS A 117 10.90 15.62 3.07
C CYS A 117 12.25 15.22 3.67
N GLU A 118 12.73 15.89 4.72
CA GLU A 118 14.01 15.59 5.34
C GLU A 118 13.94 14.31 6.22
N GLY A 119 14.78 13.33 5.93
CA GLY A 119 14.90 12.12 6.73
C GLY A 119 13.79 11.08 6.51
N LEU A 120 12.97 11.22 5.47
CA LEU A 120 11.96 10.24 5.11
C LEU A 120 12.45 9.35 3.97
N GLU A 121 12.65 8.07 4.28
CA GLU A 121 12.86 7.04 3.25
C GLU A 121 11.55 6.28 3.00
N TRP A 122 11.21 6.10 1.73
CA TRP A 122 9.95 5.47 1.39
C TRP A 122 10.00 4.62 0.12
N LEU A 123 9.12 3.65 0.10
CA LEU A 123 8.76 2.83 -1.06
C LEU A 123 7.25 2.80 -1.20
N ALA A 124 6.76 2.57 -2.40
CA ALA A 124 5.36 2.27 -2.67
C ALA A 124 5.24 0.90 -3.33
N ILE A 125 4.19 0.17 -3.03
CA ILE A 125 3.79 -1.04 -3.72
C ILE A 125 2.34 -0.89 -4.14
N ASP A 126 2.10 -0.92 -5.46
CA ASP A 126 0.82 -0.57 -6.05
C ASP A 126 0.66 -1.24 -7.43
N ASP A 127 -0.57 -1.50 -7.83
CA ASP A 127 -0.88 -1.93 -9.20
C ASP A 127 -1.11 -0.73 -10.15
N ARG A 128 -1.16 0.48 -9.60
CA ARG A 128 -1.20 1.73 -10.37
C ARG A 128 0.18 2.36 -10.42
N SER A 129 0.57 2.78 -11.63
CA SER A 129 1.86 3.47 -11.87
C SER A 129 1.70 4.97 -12.18
N ASP A 130 0.47 5.45 -12.31
CA ASP A 130 0.19 6.84 -12.66
C ASP A 130 0.70 7.81 -11.57
N GLY A 131 1.41 8.83 -12.02
CA GLY A 131 1.98 9.86 -11.14
C GLY A 131 3.32 9.49 -10.50
N PHE A 132 3.89 8.30 -10.81
CA PHE A 132 5.22 7.90 -10.33
C PHE A 132 6.33 8.09 -11.35
N GLU A 133 6.07 8.78 -12.47
CA GLU A 133 7.01 8.92 -13.59
C GLU A 133 8.36 9.51 -13.16
N SER A 134 8.36 10.46 -12.25
CA SER A 134 9.57 11.11 -11.72
C SER A 134 10.29 10.32 -10.62
N CYS A 135 9.67 9.27 -10.07
CA CYS A 135 10.19 8.51 -8.93
C CYS A 135 9.95 6.99 -9.08
N ARG A 136 10.06 6.46 -10.28
CA ARG A 136 9.82 5.04 -10.58
C ARG A 136 10.64 4.07 -9.74
N ALA A 137 11.85 4.45 -9.35
CA ALA A 137 12.69 3.65 -8.49
C ALA A 137 12.11 3.43 -7.08
N ARG A 138 11.12 4.23 -6.69
CA ARG A 138 10.41 4.10 -5.42
C ARG A 138 9.10 3.31 -5.53
N LEU A 139 8.73 2.84 -6.73
CA LEU A 139 7.53 2.03 -6.95
C LEU A 139 7.91 0.58 -7.23
N VAL A 140 7.34 -0.33 -6.48
CA VAL A 140 7.23 -1.75 -6.82
C VAL A 140 5.86 -1.94 -7.47
N HIS A 141 5.85 -2.00 -8.81
CA HIS A 141 4.62 -2.08 -9.59
C HIS A 141 4.16 -3.53 -9.72
N CYS A 142 2.91 -3.79 -9.34
CA CYS A 142 2.24 -5.07 -9.51
C CYS A 142 1.36 -5.06 -10.76
N GLN A 143 1.22 -6.21 -11.39
CA GLN A 143 0.09 -6.45 -12.31
C GLN A 143 -1.13 -6.81 -11.47
N SER A 144 -2.27 -6.17 -11.72
CA SER A 144 -3.49 -6.33 -10.91
C SER A 144 -3.95 -7.78 -10.79
N GLU A 145 -3.79 -8.55 -11.87
CA GLU A 145 -4.17 -9.97 -11.92
C GLU A 145 -3.26 -10.91 -11.13
N CYS A 146 -2.09 -10.42 -10.72
CA CYS A 146 -1.07 -11.22 -10.04
C CYS A 146 -0.76 -10.72 -8.63
N GLY A 147 -0.74 -9.41 -8.42
CA GLY A 147 -0.34 -8.81 -7.15
C GLY A 147 1.01 -9.34 -6.66
N LEU A 148 1.12 -9.57 -5.37
CA LEU A 148 2.29 -10.23 -4.74
C LEU A 148 2.33 -11.74 -4.96
N GLY A 149 1.44 -12.30 -5.78
CA GLY A 149 1.55 -13.68 -6.27
C GLY A 149 2.60 -13.85 -7.36
N ASP A 150 3.12 -12.78 -7.94
CA ASP A 150 4.21 -12.83 -8.91
C ASP A 150 5.57 -12.90 -8.19
N PRO A 151 6.32 -14.01 -8.32
CA PRO A 151 7.63 -14.16 -7.67
C PRO A 151 8.64 -13.06 -8.07
N ALA A 152 8.59 -12.58 -9.31
CA ALA A 152 9.49 -11.54 -9.77
C ALA A 152 9.22 -10.21 -9.07
N VAL A 153 7.96 -9.90 -8.78
CA VAL A 153 7.56 -8.70 -8.01
C VAL A 153 8.00 -8.84 -6.55
N VAL A 154 7.87 -10.02 -5.95
CA VAL A 154 8.33 -10.27 -4.58
C VAL A 154 9.85 -10.12 -4.46
N ASP A 155 10.60 -10.63 -5.43
CA ASP A 155 12.06 -10.47 -5.47
C ASP A 155 12.46 -9.00 -5.64
N LEU A 156 11.74 -8.25 -6.48
CA LEU A 156 11.95 -6.82 -6.62
C LEU A 156 11.66 -6.08 -5.30
N LEU A 157 10.54 -6.41 -4.65
CA LEU A 157 10.19 -5.82 -3.35
C LEU A 157 11.31 -6.04 -2.33
N ARG A 158 11.80 -7.26 -2.18
CA ARG A 158 12.88 -7.60 -1.25
C ARG A 158 14.16 -6.83 -1.54
N ARG A 159 14.55 -6.72 -2.81
CA ARG A 159 15.72 -5.91 -3.20
C ARG A 159 15.52 -4.44 -2.85
N ARG A 160 14.37 -3.87 -3.15
CA ARG A 160 14.08 -2.46 -2.86
C ARG A 160 14.05 -2.16 -1.37
N LEU A 161 13.48 -3.07 -0.57
CA LEU A 161 13.53 -2.96 0.89
C LEU A 161 14.97 -2.92 1.41
N CYS A 162 15.83 -3.82 0.91
CA CYS A 162 17.26 -3.83 1.28
C CYS A 162 17.99 -2.57 0.81
N GLU A 163 17.77 -2.12 -0.43
CA GLU A 163 18.42 -0.93 -0.99
C GLU A 163 18.03 0.37 -0.26
N ARG A 164 16.81 0.45 0.24
CA ARG A 164 16.25 1.68 0.82
C ARG A 164 16.25 1.72 2.33
N PHE A 165 16.12 0.56 2.98
CA PHE A 165 15.82 0.49 4.40
C PHE A 165 16.90 -0.25 5.23
N LEU A 166 18.03 -0.55 4.65
CA LEU A 166 19.20 -1.06 5.39
C LEU A 166 20.18 0.04 5.78
#